data_4da8db33bbafdcbd7f19e5ddb533b140
#
_entry.id   4da8db33bbafdcbd7f19e5ddb533b140
#
_cell.length_a   1.000
_cell.length_b   1.000
_cell.length_c   1.000
_cell.angle_alpha   90.00
_cell.angle_beta   90.00
_cell.angle_gamma   90.00
#
_symmetry.space_group_name_H-M   'P 1'
#
loop_
_entity.id
_entity.type
_entity.pdbx_description
1 polymer ?
#
loop_
_entity_poly.entity_id
_entity_poly.type
_entity_poly.pdbx_seq_one_letter_code
_entity_poly.pdbx_strand_id
1 'polypeptide(L)'
;ILIDGMGQDAVDKYGDQFPIFDELKNVRTIYTNFPSTTATSLSTLGTGVLPGVHGMLGYTVRVPRSDNRLLNALKWDERVDPVMWQKVPTLFERAVTSGVSVTHVAAKRYEGSGFTQAALRGAKYIGANGIDEMVTSVAAALKPQPSFVYTYLNTLDSAGHSDGVGSEKWIAALSMIDAMYASLVKELPSKTRIWLTADHGMVSATKKIIIGIDNPLAEGISVIAGEPRARHLYLDSSRDSKAARDEVALQWREFLKEDAQIF
;
A
#
# COMPACT_ATOMS: atom_id res chain seq x y z
N ILE A 1 -0.86 -13.01 -5.20
CA ILE A 1 -2.06 -12.19 -5.06
C ILE A 1 -1.88 -11.32 -3.83
N LEU A 2 -2.00 -10.00 -3.98
CA LEU A 2 -2.04 -9.06 -2.87
C LEU A 2 -3.46 -8.51 -2.73
N ILE A 3 -4.03 -8.64 -1.54
CA ILE A 3 -5.34 -8.12 -1.18
C ILE A 3 -5.12 -6.96 -0.21
N ASP A 4 -5.39 -5.75 -0.69
CA ASP A 4 -5.21 -4.51 0.06
C ASP A 4 -6.10 -4.48 1.30
N GLY A 5 -5.51 -4.17 2.45
CA GLY A 5 -6.19 -4.02 3.73
C GLY A 5 -6.61 -5.33 4.43
N MET A 6 -6.26 -6.50 3.88
CA MET A 6 -6.61 -7.80 4.47
C MET A 6 -5.58 -8.24 5.52
N GLY A 7 -5.59 -7.60 6.68
CA GLY A 7 -4.72 -7.99 7.79
C GLY A 7 -5.14 -9.28 8.50
N GLN A 8 -4.25 -9.82 9.35
CA GLN A 8 -4.48 -11.05 10.10
C GLN A 8 -5.77 -11.00 10.95
N ASP A 9 -6.05 -9.88 11.61
CA ASP A 9 -7.27 -9.73 12.43
C ASP A 9 -8.56 -9.93 11.61
N ALA A 10 -8.55 -9.54 10.33
CA ALA A 10 -9.68 -9.77 9.43
C ALA A 10 -9.80 -11.26 9.06
N VAL A 11 -8.68 -11.94 8.82
CA VAL A 11 -8.65 -13.40 8.56
C VAL A 11 -9.13 -14.16 9.80
N ASP A 12 -8.65 -13.83 10.99
CA ASP A 12 -9.01 -14.49 12.24
C ASP A 12 -10.49 -14.32 12.57
N LYS A 13 -11.09 -13.18 12.21
CA LYS A 13 -12.49 -12.89 12.54
C LYS A 13 -13.49 -13.39 11.51
N TYR A 14 -13.12 -13.38 10.25
CA TYR A 14 -14.06 -13.66 9.15
C TYR A 14 -13.66 -14.85 8.29
N GLY A 15 -12.44 -15.40 8.47
CA GLY A 15 -11.87 -16.44 7.61
C GLY A 15 -12.73 -17.68 7.47
N ASP A 16 -13.30 -18.16 8.56
CA ASP A 16 -14.17 -19.36 8.58
C ASP A 16 -15.37 -19.30 7.63
N GLN A 17 -15.70 -18.09 7.14
CA GLN A 17 -16.81 -17.88 6.21
C GLN A 17 -16.41 -18.03 4.74
N PHE A 18 -15.11 -18.19 4.46
CA PHE A 18 -14.58 -18.14 3.09
C PHE A 18 -13.63 -19.31 2.81
N PRO A 19 -13.96 -20.19 1.87
CA PRO A 19 -13.15 -21.36 1.51
C PRO A 19 -11.70 -21.07 1.13
N ILE A 20 -11.39 -19.89 0.60
CA ILE A 20 -10.02 -19.48 0.28
C ILE A 20 -9.06 -19.69 1.47
N PHE A 21 -9.51 -19.43 2.70
CA PHE A 21 -8.65 -19.53 3.88
C PHE A 21 -8.45 -20.99 4.33
N ASP A 22 -9.41 -21.86 4.10
CA ASP A 22 -9.31 -23.29 4.39
C ASP A 22 -8.32 -24.00 3.47
N GLU A 23 -8.17 -23.50 2.24
CA GLU A 23 -7.26 -24.06 1.24
C GLU A 23 -5.81 -23.60 1.42
N LEU A 24 -5.57 -22.54 2.18
CA LEU A 24 -4.21 -22.01 2.40
C LEU A 24 -3.38 -22.93 3.28
N LYS A 25 -2.19 -23.28 2.77
CA LYS A 25 -1.19 -24.05 3.49
C LYS A 25 -0.02 -23.16 3.88
N ASN A 26 0.65 -23.46 5.01
CA ASN A 26 1.83 -22.71 5.45
C ASN A 26 1.55 -21.23 5.72
N VAL A 27 0.46 -20.93 6.40
CA VAL A 27 0.13 -19.57 6.81
C VAL A 27 1.19 -19.07 7.80
N ARG A 28 1.65 -17.83 7.59
CA ARG A 28 2.57 -17.13 8.50
C ARG A 28 2.08 -15.72 8.72
N THR A 29 1.98 -15.32 9.97
CA THR A 29 1.78 -13.92 10.32
C THR A 29 3.08 -13.15 10.13
N ILE A 30 3.04 -12.10 9.33
CA ILE A 30 4.13 -11.16 9.13
C ILE A 30 3.67 -9.75 9.49
N TYR A 31 4.60 -8.90 9.87
CA TYR A 31 4.31 -7.51 10.19
C TYR A 31 4.63 -6.63 8.99
N THR A 32 3.72 -5.71 8.71
CA THR A 32 3.97 -4.66 7.71
C THR A 32 4.96 -3.62 8.25
N ASN A 33 5.52 -2.82 7.36
CA ASN A 33 6.41 -1.73 7.75
C ASN A 33 5.66 -0.57 8.38
N PHE A 34 6.40 0.32 9.05
CA PHE A 34 5.88 1.61 9.47
C PHE A 34 6.27 2.70 8.46
N PRO A 35 5.34 3.59 8.08
CA PRO A 35 3.90 3.52 8.34
C PRO A 35 3.20 2.38 7.57
N SER A 36 2.20 1.76 8.22
CA SER A 36 1.42 0.67 7.64
C SER A 36 0.37 1.22 6.67
N THR A 37 0.78 1.50 5.45
CA THR A 37 -0.04 2.10 4.41
C THR A 37 0.38 1.57 3.03
N THR A 38 -0.56 1.49 2.09
CA THR A 38 -0.38 0.94 0.75
C THR A 38 0.88 1.46 0.06
N ALA A 39 1.07 2.78 0.03
CA ALA A 39 2.21 3.39 -0.66
C ALA A 39 3.57 2.89 -0.13
N THR A 40 3.72 2.78 1.18
CA THR A 40 4.95 2.30 1.82
C THR A 40 5.11 0.80 1.65
N SER A 41 4.06 0.04 1.91
CA SER A 41 4.12 -1.43 1.91
C SER A 41 4.29 -2.01 0.51
N LEU A 42 3.58 -1.49 -0.50
CA LEU A 42 3.78 -1.91 -1.89
C LEU A 42 5.17 -1.52 -2.41
N SER A 43 5.72 -0.38 -1.99
CA SER A 43 7.08 0.00 -2.35
C SER A 43 8.11 -0.93 -1.71
N THR A 44 7.91 -1.33 -0.46
CA THR A 44 8.74 -2.35 0.20
C THR A 44 8.64 -3.69 -0.51
N LEU A 45 7.44 -4.14 -0.84
CA LEU A 45 7.22 -5.40 -1.57
C LEU A 45 7.86 -5.36 -2.96
N GLY A 46 7.69 -4.25 -3.68
CA GLY A 46 8.20 -4.10 -5.04
C GLY A 46 9.74 -3.95 -5.12
N THR A 47 10.38 -3.41 -4.09
CA THR A 47 11.83 -3.17 -4.07
C THR A 47 12.61 -4.18 -3.22
N GLY A 48 11.97 -4.79 -2.23
CA GLY A 48 12.62 -5.68 -1.26
C GLY A 48 13.49 -4.97 -0.23
N VAL A 49 13.33 -3.63 -0.06
CA VAL A 49 14.09 -2.85 0.92
C VAL A 49 13.16 -2.07 1.85
N LEU A 50 13.70 -1.59 2.97
CA LEU A 50 12.96 -0.85 4.00
C LEU A 50 12.53 0.55 3.53
N PRO A 51 11.49 1.15 4.13
CA PRO A 51 10.96 2.47 3.77
C PRO A 51 12.01 3.59 3.73
N GLY A 52 12.94 3.62 4.67
CA GLY A 52 14.03 4.60 4.70
C GLY A 52 15.01 4.49 3.52
N VAL A 53 15.01 3.38 2.79
CA VAL A 53 15.88 3.17 1.61
C VAL A 53 15.14 3.52 0.31
N HIS A 54 13.88 3.08 0.16
CA HIS A 54 13.11 3.39 -1.06
C HIS A 54 12.44 4.77 -1.04
N GLY A 55 12.36 5.43 0.11
CA GLY A 55 11.90 6.81 0.24
C GLY A 55 10.39 7.04 0.12
N MET A 56 9.57 5.98 0.03
CA MET A 56 8.10 6.07 0.03
C MET A 56 7.61 5.94 1.47
N LEU A 57 7.45 7.08 2.16
CA LEU A 57 7.25 7.14 3.61
C LEU A 57 5.79 7.40 4.01
N GLY A 58 4.85 7.30 3.09
CA GLY A 58 3.43 7.54 3.31
C GLY A 58 2.73 7.97 2.02
N TYR A 59 1.45 8.30 2.12
CA TYR A 59 0.67 8.81 0.98
C TYR A 59 1.16 10.14 0.45
N THR A 60 1.59 11.04 1.35
CA THR A 60 2.14 12.34 0.98
C THR A 60 3.52 12.53 1.56
N VAL A 61 4.46 12.95 0.74
CA VAL A 61 5.85 13.23 1.15
C VAL A 61 6.26 14.57 0.58
N ARG A 62 6.96 15.39 1.36
CA ARG A 62 7.47 16.67 0.86
C ARG A 62 8.56 16.44 -0.18
N VAL A 63 8.41 17.07 -1.33
CA VAL A 63 9.41 17.03 -2.40
C VAL A 63 10.63 17.86 -1.95
N PRO A 64 11.83 17.26 -1.86
CA PRO A 64 13.03 17.99 -1.47
C PRO A 64 13.33 19.16 -2.39
N ARG A 65 13.81 20.27 -1.82
CA ARG A 65 14.21 21.49 -2.55
C ARG A 65 13.09 22.07 -3.41
N SER A 66 11.85 21.86 -3.02
CA SER A 66 10.67 22.50 -3.60
C SER A 66 10.08 23.46 -2.58
N ASP A 67 9.27 24.42 -3.05
CA ASP A 67 8.53 25.35 -2.18
C ASP A 67 7.36 24.60 -1.51
N ASN A 68 7.68 23.80 -0.49
CA ASN A 68 6.76 23.00 0.32
C ASN A 68 5.79 22.09 -0.49
N ARG A 69 6.16 21.74 -1.71
CA ARG A 69 5.34 20.87 -2.55
C ARG A 69 5.27 19.46 -1.98
N LEU A 70 4.07 18.91 -1.98
CA LEU A 70 3.82 17.52 -1.57
C LEU A 70 3.64 16.63 -2.79
N LEU A 71 4.38 15.54 -2.83
CA LEU A 71 4.09 14.42 -3.71
C LEU A 71 3.02 13.55 -3.04
N ASN A 72 1.92 13.33 -3.74
CA ASN A 72 0.90 12.37 -3.34
C ASN A 72 1.08 11.08 -4.18
N ALA A 73 1.27 9.95 -3.53
CA ALA A 73 1.52 8.67 -4.19
C ALA A 73 0.37 8.22 -5.13
N LEU A 74 -0.90 8.57 -4.79
CA LEU A 74 -2.08 8.22 -5.60
C LEU A 74 -2.37 9.23 -6.71
N LYS A 75 -1.89 10.47 -6.55
CA LYS A 75 -2.06 11.57 -7.50
C LYS A 75 -0.68 12.12 -7.85
N TRP A 76 0.10 11.29 -8.52
CA TRP A 76 1.50 11.58 -8.81
C TRP A 76 1.67 12.93 -9.52
N ASP A 77 2.57 13.74 -9.01
CA ASP A 77 2.95 15.02 -9.63
C ASP A 77 3.84 14.74 -10.85
N GLU A 78 3.40 15.08 -12.05
CA GLU A 78 4.12 14.85 -13.32
C GLU A 78 5.52 15.51 -13.35
N ARG A 79 5.75 16.53 -12.51
CA ARG A 79 7.06 17.18 -12.35
C ARG A 79 8.06 16.35 -11.54
N VAL A 80 7.61 15.24 -10.95
CA VAL A 80 8.46 14.33 -10.18
C VAL A 80 8.64 13.04 -10.98
N ASP A 81 9.84 12.84 -11.52
CA ASP A 81 10.18 11.61 -12.20
C ASP A 81 10.13 10.42 -11.20
N PRO A 82 9.28 9.43 -11.42
CA PRO A 82 9.09 8.32 -10.48
C PRO A 82 10.33 7.43 -10.32
N VAL A 83 11.14 7.28 -11.38
CA VAL A 83 12.36 6.47 -11.34
C VAL A 83 13.47 7.22 -10.59
N MET A 84 13.52 8.55 -10.75
CA MET A 84 14.46 9.39 -10.00
C MET A 84 14.06 9.57 -8.55
N TRP A 85 12.76 9.49 -8.24
CA TRP A 85 12.25 9.50 -6.88
C TRP A 85 12.62 8.21 -6.14
N GLN A 86 12.28 7.06 -6.72
CA GLN A 86 12.59 5.73 -6.18
C GLN A 86 13.63 5.05 -7.08
N LYS A 87 14.89 5.12 -6.70
CA LYS A 87 16.04 4.66 -7.52
C LYS A 87 16.38 3.18 -7.33
N VAL A 88 15.86 2.54 -6.29
CA VAL A 88 16.18 1.12 -6.04
C VAL A 88 15.57 0.26 -7.15
N PRO A 89 16.34 -0.60 -7.81
CA PRO A 89 15.79 -1.55 -8.77
C PRO A 89 14.71 -2.42 -8.13
N THR A 90 13.57 -2.56 -8.79
CA THR A 90 12.49 -3.37 -8.28
C THR A 90 12.81 -4.87 -8.34
N LEU A 91 12.11 -5.66 -7.55
CA LEU A 91 12.20 -7.12 -7.65
C LEU A 91 11.71 -7.62 -9.03
N PHE A 92 10.77 -6.91 -9.65
CA PHE A 92 10.31 -7.24 -11.00
C PHE A 92 11.39 -7.00 -12.05
N GLU A 93 12.10 -5.86 -12.00
CA GLU A 93 13.25 -5.61 -12.89
C GLU A 93 14.33 -6.68 -12.71
N ARG A 94 14.63 -7.05 -11.47
CA ARG A 94 15.62 -8.08 -11.15
C ARG A 94 15.19 -9.46 -11.67
N ALA A 95 13.92 -9.82 -11.51
CA ALA A 95 13.39 -11.08 -12.02
C ALA A 95 13.43 -11.13 -13.55
N VAL A 96 13.04 -10.06 -14.24
CA VAL A 96 13.14 -9.96 -15.71
C VAL A 96 14.60 -10.08 -16.16
N THR A 97 15.54 -9.42 -15.51
CA THR A 97 16.96 -9.55 -15.80
C THR A 97 17.48 -10.97 -15.62
N SER A 98 16.84 -11.74 -14.71
CA SER A 98 17.15 -13.16 -14.49
C SER A 98 16.38 -14.12 -15.44
N GLY A 99 15.72 -13.59 -16.47
CA GLY A 99 15.02 -14.41 -17.49
C GLY A 99 13.61 -14.86 -17.10
N VAL A 100 13.02 -14.30 -16.02
CA VAL A 100 11.64 -14.60 -15.63
C VAL A 100 10.67 -13.69 -16.39
N SER A 101 9.61 -14.26 -16.96
CA SER A 101 8.50 -13.48 -17.51
C SER A 101 7.66 -12.91 -16.38
N VAL A 102 7.71 -11.60 -16.16
CA VAL A 102 6.99 -10.92 -15.06
C VAL A 102 5.82 -10.13 -15.61
N THR A 103 4.63 -10.39 -15.05
CA THR A 103 3.40 -9.67 -15.42
C THR A 103 2.71 -9.11 -14.18
N HIS A 104 2.25 -7.86 -14.27
CA HIS A 104 1.43 -7.20 -13.26
C HIS A 104 0.00 -7.11 -13.79
N VAL A 105 -0.93 -7.87 -13.20
CA VAL A 105 -2.35 -7.87 -13.56
C VAL A 105 -3.13 -7.14 -12.47
N ALA A 106 -3.68 -5.99 -12.79
CA ALA A 106 -4.46 -5.18 -11.86
C ALA A 106 -5.41 -4.23 -12.60
N ALA A 107 -6.18 -3.41 -11.87
CA ALA A 107 -7.12 -2.48 -12.47
C ALA A 107 -6.44 -1.54 -13.48
N LYS A 108 -7.05 -1.34 -14.64
CA LYS A 108 -6.51 -0.55 -15.75
C LYS A 108 -6.09 0.87 -15.34
N ARG A 109 -6.79 1.47 -14.37
CA ARG A 109 -6.47 2.83 -13.87
C ARG A 109 -5.07 3.00 -13.26
N TYR A 110 -4.38 1.92 -12.90
CA TYR A 110 -3.03 1.96 -12.33
C TYR A 110 -1.94 1.78 -13.38
N GLU A 111 -2.31 1.43 -14.62
CA GLU A 111 -1.37 1.27 -15.72
C GLU A 111 -0.61 2.57 -15.97
N GLY A 112 0.72 2.50 -15.95
CA GLY A 112 1.57 3.66 -16.19
C GLY A 112 1.48 4.77 -15.15
N SER A 113 0.76 4.59 -14.03
CA SER A 113 0.75 5.59 -12.97
C SER A 113 2.15 5.83 -12.41
N GLY A 114 2.44 7.05 -11.94
CA GLY A 114 3.75 7.37 -11.37
C GLY A 114 4.11 6.47 -10.19
N PHE A 115 3.12 6.06 -9.38
CA PHE A 115 3.34 5.10 -8.31
C PHE A 115 3.74 3.72 -8.85
N THR A 116 3.04 3.19 -9.86
CA THR A 116 3.40 1.91 -10.49
C THR A 116 4.82 1.98 -11.08
N GLN A 117 5.16 3.09 -11.72
CA GLN A 117 6.51 3.31 -12.25
C GLN A 117 7.58 3.44 -11.15
N ALA A 118 7.27 4.06 -10.02
CA ALA A 118 8.20 4.15 -8.90
C ALA A 118 8.41 2.79 -8.22
N ALA A 119 7.33 2.12 -7.83
CA ALA A 119 7.37 1.00 -6.88
C ALA A 119 7.34 -0.39 -7.54
N LEU A 120 6.74 -0.54 -8.73
CA LEU A 120 6.37 -1.82 -9.34
C LEU A 120 6.77 -1.92 -10.82
N ARG A 121 7.72 -1.09 -11.28
CA ARG A 121 8.22 -1.12 -12.67
C ARG A 121 8.97 -2.41 -12.99
N GLY A 122 9.09 -2.71 -14.28
CA GLY A 122 9.79 -3.89 -14.80
C GLY A 122 8.86 -5.03 -15.21
N ALA A 123 7.63 -5.10 -14.70
CA ALA A 123 6.63 -6.05 -15.15
C ALA A 123 5.89 -5.55 -16.40
N LYS A 124 5.47 -6.48 -17.26
CA LYS A 124 4.45 -6.17 -18.28
C LYS A 124 3.12 -5.93 -17.56
N TYR A 125 2.53 -4.75 -17.75
CA TYR A 125 1.23 -4.47 -17.17
C TYR A 125 0.10 -5.02 -18.05
N ILE A 126 -0.93 -5.59 -17.43
CA ILE A 126 -2.18 -5.99 -18.06
C ILE A 126 -3.32 -5.44 -17.21
N GLY A 127 -4.06 -4.47 -17.78
CA GLY A 127 -5.25 -3.91 -17.12
C GLY A 127 -6.41 -4.89 -17.19
N ALA A 128 -7.02 -5.17 -16.03
CA ALA A 128 -8.20 -6.02 -15.89
C ALA A 128 -9.20 -5.37 -14.92
N ASN A 129 -10.44 -5.17 -15.35
CA ASN A 129 -11.45 -4.46 -14.58
C ASN A 129 -12.53 -5.35 -13.96
N GLY A 130 -12.41 -6.66 -14.10
CA GLY A 130 -13.35 -7.64 -13.56
C GLY A 130 -12.67 -8.96 -13.27
N ILE A 131 -13.36 -9.82 -12.52
CA ILE A 131 -12.83 -11.13 -12.11
C ILE A 131 -12.45 -12.00 -13.31
N ASP A 132 -13.34 -12.16 -14.28
CA ASP A 132 -13.13 -13.03 -15.43
C ASP A 132 -11.95 -12.55 -16.31
N GLU A 133 -11.86 -11.23 -16.51
CA GLU A 133 -10.75 -10.63 -17.26
C GLU A 133 -9.43 -10.82 -16.49
N MET A 134 -9.44 -10.70 -15.17
CA MET A 134 -8.27 -10.91 -14.32
C MET A 134 -7.82 -12.37 -14.34
N VAL A 135 -8.73 -13.32 -14.12
CA VAL A 135 -8.44 -14.77 -14.16
C VAL A 135 -7.85 -15.17 -15.52
N THR A 136 -8.49 -14.76 -16.60
CA THR A 136 -8.01 -15.05 -17.97
C THR A 136 -6.62 -14.46 -18.22
N SER A 137 -6.39 -13.23 -17.77
CA SER A 137 -5.09 -12.55 -17.94
C SER A 137 -3.98 -13.22 -17.12
N VAL A 138 -4.25 -13.62 -15.88
CA VAL A 138 -3.31 -14.34 -15.03
C VAL A 138 -2.97 -15.70 -15.65
N ALA A 139 -3.95 -16.48 -16.08
CA ALA A 139 -3.74 -17.77 -16.71
C ALA A 139 -2.90 -17.66 -18.00
N ALA A 140 -3.18 -16.66 -18.82
CA ALA A 140 -2.40 -16.40 -20.03
C ALA A 140 -0.96 -15.97 -19.72
N ALA A 141 -0.75 -15.14 -18.71
CA ALA A 141 0.57 -14.65 -18.30
C ALA A 141 1.47 -15.72 -17.67
N LEU A 142 0.91 -16.83 -17.21
CA LEU A 142 1.66 -17.96 -16.65
C LEU A 142 2.09 -19.00 -17.68
N LYS A 143 1.70 -18.87 -18.98
CA LYS A 143 2.10 -19.81 -20.03
C LYS A 143 3.61 -19.82 -20.32
N PRO A 144 4.31 -18.66 -20.42
CA PRO A 144 5.76 -18.64 -20.50
C PRO A 144 6.40 -19.19 -19.22
N GLN A 145 7.56 -19.88 -19.35
CA GLN A 145 8.26 -20.43 -18.18
C GLN A 145 9.75 -20.06 -18.23
N PRO A 146 10.37 -19.66 -17.12
CA PRO A 146 9.74 -19.35 -15.81
C PRO A 146 8.91 -18.07 -15.87
N SER A 147 7.82 -18.03 -15.09
CA SER A 147 6.94 -16.86 -15.03
C SER A 147 6.55 -16.50 -13.60
N PHE A 148 6.32 -15.20 -13.37
CA PHE A 148 5.80 -14.64 -12.13
C PHE A 148 4.68 -13.64 -12.46
N VAL A 149 3.53 -13.81 -11.83
CA VAL A 149 2.41 -12.88 -11.98
C VAL A 149 2.10 -12.25 -10.64
N TYR A 150 2.12 -10.93 -10.60
CA TYR A 150 1.66 -10.14 -9.46
C TYR A 150 0.25 -9.62 -9.74
N THR A 151 -0.67 -9.88 -8.83
CA THR A 151 -2.06 -9.44 -8.93
C THR A 151 -2.41 -8.61 -7.69
N TYR A 152 -2.98 -7.42 -7.89
CA TYR A 152 -3.33 -6.49 -6.82
C TYR A 152 -4.83 -6.18 -6.84
N LEU A 153 -5.47 -6.31 -5.68
CA LEU A 153 -6.89 -6.13 -5.44
C LEU A 153 -7.10 -5.11 -4.33
N ASN A 154 -7.75 -3.98 -4.63
CA ASN A 154 -8.03 -2.92 -3.66
C ASN A 154 -9.51 -2.83 -3.24
N THR A 155 -10.35 -3.73 -3.70
CA THR A 155 -11.79 -3.67 -3.43
C THR A 155 -12.14 -3.80 -1.97
N LEU A 156 -11.41 -4.63 -1.23
CA LEU A 156 -11.62 -4.86 0.20
C LEU A 156 -11.28 -3.62 1.03
N ASP A 157 -10.10 -3.04 0.80
CA ASP A 157 -9.67 -1.80 1.43
C ASP A 157 -10.63 -0.65 1.14
N SER A 158 -11.04 -0.49 -0.12
CA SER A 158 -12.00 0.55 -0.51
C SER A 158 -13.35 0.39 0.22
N ALA A 159 -13.87 -0.83 0.36
CA ALA A 159 -15.08 -1.10 1.11
C ALA A 159 -14.89 -0.83 2.61
N GLY A 160 -13.73 -1.19 3.17
CA GLY A 160 -13.38 -0.90 4.56
C GLY A 160 -13.33 0.59 4.86
N HIS A 161 -12.78 1.40 3.95
CA HIS A 161 -12.74 2.85 4.09
C HIS A 161 -14.11 3.53 3.96
N SER A 162 -14.97 3.04 3.07
CA SER A 162 -16.28 3.67 2.83
C SER A 162 -17.37 3.24 3.83
N ASP A 163 -17.40 1.96 4.19
CA ASP A 163 -18.51 1.37 4.93
C ASP A 163 -18.06 0.68 6.24
N GLY A 164 -16.76 0.52 6.46
CA GLY A 164 -16.17 -0.12 7.65
C GLY A 164 -15.87 -1.61 7.46
N VAL A 165 -14.89 -2.09 8.22
CA VAL A 165 -14.49 -3.50 8.23
C VAL A 165 -15.64 -4.36 8.78
N GLY A 166 -16.01 -5.42 8.05
CA GLY A 166 -17.10 -6.32 8.39
C GLY A 166 -18.50 -5.81 8.01
N SER A 167 -18.61 -4.67 7.31
CA SER A 167 -19.86 -4.23 6.71
C SER A 167 -20.32 -5.18 5.60
N GLU A 168 -21.60 -5.10 5.20
CA GLU A 168 -22.13 -5.91 4.10
C GLU A 168 -21.33 -5.75 2.82
N LYS A 169 -20.91 -4.53 2.48
CA LYS A 169 -20.08 -4.26 1.29
C LYS A 169 -18.68 -4.84 1.43
N TRP A 170 -18.09 -4.79 2.62
CA TRP A 170 -16.80 -5.37 2.89
C TRP A 170 -16.84 -6.90 2.77
N ILE A 171 -17.86 -7.55 3.34
CA ILE A 171 -18.10 -8.99 3.21
C ILE A 171 -18.35 -9.36 1.74
N ALA A 172 -19.14 -8.57 1.00
CA ALA A 172 -19.36 -8.80 -0.43
C ALA A 172 -18.05 -8.70 -1.24
N ALA A 173 -17.16 -7.73 -0.91
CA ALA A 173 -15.86 -7.63 -1.54
C ALA A 173 -14.97 -8.85 -1.25
N LEU A 174 -14.99 -9.37 -0.02
CA LEU A 174 -14.27 -10.59 0.34
C LEU A 174 -14.83 -11.82 -0.38
N SER A 175 -16.15 -11.93 -0.51
CA SER A 175 -16.80 -13.00 -1.30
C SER A 175 -16.39 -12.97 -2.78
N MET A 176 -16.22 -11.78 -3.36
CA MET A 176 -15.72 -11.64 -4.73
C MET A 176 -14.27 -12.13 -4.87
N ILE A 177 -13.45 -11.87 -3.87
CA ILE A 177 -12.04 -12.33 -3.84
C ILE A 177 -11.98 -13.85 -3.71
N ASP A 178 -12.80 -14.43 -2.86
CA ASP A 178 -12.92 -15.88 -2.70
C ASP A 178 -13.34 -16.56 -4.02
N ALA A 179 -14.38 -16.03 -4.67
CA ALA A 179 -14.82 -16.52 -5.98
C ALA A 179 -13.73 -16.41 -7.07
N MET A 180 -12.95 -15.31 -7.05
CA MET A 180 -11.82 -15.14 -7.97
C MET A 180 -10.73 -16.18 -7.69
N TYR A 181 -10.39 -16.42 -6.44
CA TYR A 181 -9.40 -17.42 -6.07
C TYR A 181 -9.85 -18.82 -6.52
N ALA A 182 -11.09 -19.20 -6.26
CA ALA A 182 -11.65 -20.47 -6.70
C ALA A 182 -11.60 -20.65 -8.23
N SER A 183 -11.83 -19.56 -8.98
CA SER A 183 -11.70 -19.56 -10.44
C SER A 183 -10.24 -19.70 -10.87
N LEU A 184 -9.30 -19.01 -10.22
CA LEU A 184 -7.88 -19.13 -10.49
C LEU A 184 -7.38 -20.57 -10.27
N VAL A 185 -7.74 -21.20 -9.15
CA VAL A 185 -7.34 -22.58 -8.85
C VAL A 185 -7.75 -23.56 -9.97
N LYS A 186 -8.89 -23.33 -10.62
CA LYS A 186 -9.38 -24.17 -11.74
C LYS A 186 -8.63 -23.91 -13.05
N GLU A 187 -8.27 -22.65 -13.32
CA GLU A 187 -7.76 -22.23 -14.63
C GLU A 187 -6.22 -22.27 -14.71
N LEU A 188 -5.52 -22.25 -13.56
CA LEU A 188 -4.08 -22.13 -13.53
C LEU A 188 -3.40 -23.48 -13.83
N PRO A 189 -2.20 -23.48 -14.48
CA PRO A 189 -1.40 -24.68 -14.66
C PRO A 189 -1.15 -25.42 -13.35
N SER A 190 -1.20 -26.74 -13.34
CA SER A 190 -1.12 -27.58 -12.15
C SER A 190 0.13 -27.41 -11.30
N LYS A 191 1.21 -26.87 -11.86
CA LYS A 191 2.47 -26.57 -11.16
C LYS A 191 2.56 -25.14 -10.63
N THR A 192 1.48 -24.35 -10.75
CA THR A 192 1.46 -22.98 -10.23
C THR A 192 1.45 -22.97 -8.70
N ARG A 193 2.27 -22.13 -8.11
CA ARG A 193 2.21 -21.80 -6.68
C ARG A 193 1.52 -20.45 -6.52
N ILE A 194 0.47 -20.42 -5.71
CA ILE A 194 -0.23 -19.19 -5.35
C ILE A 194 0.28 -18.74 -3.97
N TRP A 195 0.65 -17.47 -3.90
CA TRP A 195 0.97 -16.77 -2.65
C TRP A 195 -0.10 -15.72 -2.44
N LEU A 196 -0.71 -15.72 -1.26
CA LEU A 196 -1.69 -14.73 -0.84
C LEU A 196 -1.08 -13.87 0.25
N THR A 197 -1.18 -12.55 0.13
CA THR A 197 -0.64 -11.62 1.13
C THR A 197 -1.46 -10.32 1.15
N ALA A 198 -1.27 -9.53 2.18
CA ALA A 198 -1.76 -8.16 2.27
C ALA A 198 -0.59 -7.18 2.41
N ASP A 199 -0.85 -5.93 2.18
CA ASP A 199 0.11 -4.83 2.42
C ASP A 199 -0.03 -4.25 3.84
N HIS A 200 -1.22 -4.24 4.40
CA HIS A 200 -1.55 -3.87 5.78
C HIS A 200 -2.90 -4.46 6.21
N GLY A 201 -3.26 -4.25 7.46
CA GLY A 201 -4.61 -4.50 7.97
C GLY A 201 -5.42 -3.20 8.04
N MET A 202 -6.64 -3.31 8.57
CA MET A 202 -7.54 -2.18 8.82
C MET A 202 -8.11 -2.26 10.23
N VAL A 203 -8.27 -1.09 10.85
CA VAL A 203 -8.92 -0.94 12.15
C VAL A 203 -10.00 0.12 12.07
N SER A 204 -11.07 -0.06 12.84
CA SER A 204 -12.11 0.95 12.97
C SER A 204 -11.61 2.07 13.88
N ALA A 205 -11.54 3.30 13.36
CA ALA A 205 -11.16 4.47 14.14
C ALA A 205 -12.28 4.87 15.10
N THR A 206 -11.99 4.90 16.40
CA THR A 206 -12.93 5.30 17.47
C THR A 206 -12.78 6.75 17.86
N LYS A 207 -11.62 7.37 17.56
CA LYS A 207 -11.29 8.76 17.87
C LYS A 207 -10.64 9.43 16.67
N LYS A 208 -11.01 10.67 16.43
CA LYS A 208 -10.44 11.49 15.35
C LYS A 208 -10.03 12.85 15.89
N ILE A 209 -8.79 13.23 15.65
CA ILE A 209 -8.26 14.57 15.96
C ILE A 209 -7.97 15.25 14.63
N ILE A 210 -8.60 16.42 14.39
CA ILE A 210 -8.36 17.22 13.20
C ILE A 210 -7.36 18.30 13.58
N ILE A 211 -6.16 18.23 13.01
CA ILE A 211 -5.07 19.15 13.31
C ILE A 211 -5.46 20.59 12.95
N GLY A 212 -5.30 21.52 13.89
CA GLY A 212 -5.61 22.93 13.70
C GLY A 212 -7.10 23.31 13.84
N ILE A 213 -7.97 22.35 14.18
CA ILE A 213 -9.37 22.62 14.54
C ILE A 213 -9.52 22.36 16.04
N ASP A 214 -9.83 23.41 16.80
CA ASP A 214 -10.00 23.41 18.27
C ASP A 214 -8.77 22.85 19.03
N ASN A 215 -7.57 23.01 18.44
CA ASN A 215 -6.31 22.58 19.04
C ASN A 215 -5.10 23.35 18.47
N PRO A 216 -3.98 23.44 19.22
CA PRO A 216 -2.79 24.17 18.81
C PRO A 216 -1.86 23.38 17.88
N LEU A 217 -2.24 22.20 17.41
CA LEU A 217 -1.34 21.26 16.72
C LEU A 217 -0.84 21.76 15.34
N ALA A 218 -1.42 22.82 14.78
CA ALA A 218 -0.94 23.45 13.55
C ALA A 218 0.09 24.56 13.78
N GLU A 219 0.26 25.02 15.03
CA GLU A 219 1.15 26.14 15.35
C GLU A 219 2.61 25.79 15.05
N GLY A 220 3.31 26.69 14.39
CA GLY A 220 4.72 26.51 13.99
C GLY A 220 4.96 25.53 12.85
N ILE A 221 3.91 24.92 12.29
CA ILE A 221 4.01 23.94 11.20
C ILE A 221 3.60 24.60 9.87
N SER A 222 4.48 24.53 8.90
CA SER A 222 4.20 25.04 7.54
C SER A 222 3.58 24.01 6.63
N VAL A 223 3.93 22.72 6.81
CA VAL A 223 3.43 21.62 5.98
C VAL A 223 3.22 20.38 6.83
N ILE A 224 2.09 19.71 6.62
CA ILE A 224 1.78 18.39 7.18
C ILE A 224 1.67 17.40 6.04
N ALA A 225 2.46 16.33 6.11
CA ALA A 225 2.46 15.23 5.15
C ALA A 225 2.25 13.88 5.86
N GLY A 226 2.61 12.81 5.21
CA GLY A 226 2.44 11.44 5.71
C GLY A 226 1.05 10.88 5.42
N GLU A 227 0.46 10.24 6.38
CA GLU A 227 -0.88 9.64 6.32
C GLU A 227 -1.63 9.90 7.66
N PRO A 228 -2.95 9.62 7.79
CA PRO A 228 -3.70 9.99 9.00
C PRO A 228 -3.13 9.49 10.32
N ARG A 229 -2.44 8.35 10.36
CA ARG A 229 -1.88 7.73 11.56
C ARG A 229 -0.37 7.92 11.71
N ALA A 230 0.30 8.49 10.69
CA ALA A 230 1.74 8.75 10.71
C ALA A 230 2.04 10.07 9.99
N ARG A 231 2.00 11.17 10.74
CA ARG A 231 2.17 12.52 10.21
C ARG A 231 3.64 12.92 10.15
N HIS A 232 4.03 13.52 9.04
CA HIS A 232 5.30 14.22 8.89
C HIS A 232 5.05 15.72 9.06
N LEU A 233 5.70 16.33 10.03
CA LEU A 233 5.56 17.74 10.35
C LEU A 233 6.79 18.49 9.85
N TYR A 234 6.57 19.52 9.07
CA TYR A 234 7.64 20.35 8.52
C TYR A 234 7.45 21.79 9.02
N LEU A 235 8.44 22.31 9.72
CA LEU A 235 8.46 23.69 10.16
C LEU A 235 8.79 24.60 8.97
N ASP A 236 8.51 25.90 9.12
CA ASP A 236 8.99 26.90 8.19
C ASP A 236 10.52 26.88 8.15
N SER A 237 11.11 26.90 6.95
CA SER A 237 12.56 26.79 6.77
C SER A 237 13.35 27.93 7.44
N SER A 238 12.72 29.10 7.63
CA SER A 238 13.30 30.24 8.35
C SER A 238 13.34 30.03 9.86
N ARG A 239 12.54 29.13 10.38
CA ARG A 239 12.38 28.82 11.81
C ARG A 239 12.84 27.40 12.18
N ASP A 240 13.21 26.57 11.17
CA ASP A 240 13.59 25.17 11.39
C ASP A 240 14.96 25.06 12.06
N SER A 241 14.92 24.99 13.39
CA SER A 241 16.07 24.72 14.25
C SER A 241 15.77 23.54 15.18
N LYS A 242 16.80 22.95 15.78
CA LYS A 242 16.58 21.90 16.77
C LYS A 242 15.66 22.35 17.90
N ALA A 243 15.87 23.58 18.42
CA ALA A 243 15.05 24.12 19.49
C ALA A 243 13.58 24.28 19.08
N ALA A 244 13.30 24.78 17.89
CA ALA A 244 11.94 24.92 17.38
C ALA A 244 11.26 23.54 17.14
N ARG A 245 12.01 22.54 16.68
CA ARG A 245 11.49 21.17 16.56
C ARG A 245 11.18 20.57 17.93
N ASP A 246 12.05 20.76 18.90
CA ASP A 246 11.85 20.28 20.27
C ASP A 246 10.61 20.95 20.93
N GLU A 247 10.39 22.24 20.69
CA GLU A 247 9.23 22.99 21.16
C GLU A 247 7.92 22.46 20.55
N VAL A 248 7.86 22.30 19.25
CA VAL A 248 6.68 21.72 18.57
C VAL A 248 6.43 20.28 19.05
N ALA A 249 7.48 19.48 19.21
CA ALA A 249 7.35 18.12 19.70
C ALA A 249 6.82 18.09 21.16
N LEU A 250 7.24 19.02 22.01
CA LEU A 250 6.73 19.15 23.38
C LEU A 250 5.24 19.52 23.36
N GLN A 251 4.84 20.53 22.58
CA GLN A 251 3.44 20.96 22.44
C GLN A 251 2.54 19.80 21.98
N TRP A 252 3.00 19.03 21.01
CA TRP A 252 2.27 17.85 20.52
C TRP A 252 2.16 16.76 21.59
N ARG A 253 3.22 16.48 22.35
CA ARG A 253 3.20 15.50 23.46
C ARG A 253 2.26 15.92 24.57
N GLU A 254 2.28 17.19 24.94
CA GLU A 254 1.40 17.74 26.01
C GLU A 254 -0.08 17.66 25.62
N PHE A 255 -0.41 17.92 24.35
CA PHE A 255 -1.78 17.85 23.87
C PHE A 255 -2.26 16.41 23.63
N LEU A 256 -1.48 15.59 22.95
CA LEU A 256 -1.89 14.25 22.52
C LEU A 256 -1.69 13.17 23.60
N LYS A 257 -0.78 13.39 24.52
CA LYS A 257 -0.48 12.45 25.63
C LYS A 257 -0.28 11.02 25.10
N GLU A 258 -1.18 10.10 25.49
CA GLU A 258 -1.16 8.69 25.10
C GLU A 258 -1.77 8.42 23.70
N ASP A 259 -2.45 9.41 23.11
CA ASP A 259 -3.09 9.25 21.81
C ASP A 259 -2.09 9.19 20.64
N ALA A 260 -0.83 9.63 20.84
CA ALA A 260 0.21 9.55 19.82
C ALA A 260 1.62 9.45 20.38
N GLN A 261 2.52 8.88 19.59
CA GLN A 261 3.96 8.92 19.84
C GLN A 261 4.59 10.02 18.97
N ILE A 262 5.45 10.83 19.56
CA ILE A 262 6.14 11.95 18.89
C ILE A 262 7.65 11.67 18.92
N PHE A 263 8.24 11.56 17.73
CA PHE A 263 9.65 11.24 17.49
C PHE A 263 10.45 12.48 17.11
#